data_69b0cd82978c5e76f07823c81337a23f
#
_entry.id   69b0cd82978c5e76f07823c81337a23f
#
_cell.length_a   1.000
_cell.length_b   1.000
_cell.length_c   1.000
_cell.angle_alpha   90.00
_cell.angle_beta   90.00
_cell.angle_gamma   90.00
#
_symmetry.space_group_name_H-M   'P 1'
#
loop_
_entity.id
_entity.type
_entity.pdbx_description
1 polymer ?
#
loop_
_entity_poly.entity_id
_entity_poly.type
_entity_poly.pdbx_seq_one_letter_code
_entity_poly.pdbx_strand_id
1 'polypeptide(L)'
;HFATKGYVDSVSEGLDVKGSCVAATTANITIATALNSGDSLDGVTLANGDRVLVKDQSTATQNGIYVVGDTPARADDLATGADAAGAFTFVEQGSTNADIGFVCTSNKGSAVVGTNNLAFSTFSSSGNVTAGDGLDKSGNELSLDLKANGGLVIESTEVAVDLAASSITGTLAIGDGGTGATSASAARTALGLAIGTNVQAYDADLANLSGCQS
;
A
#
# COMPACT_ATOMS: atom_id res chain seq x y z
N HIS A 1 45.24 -9.27 21.29
CA HIS A 1 44.91 -8.07 20.50
C HIS A 1 43.44 -7.74 20.72
N PHE A 2 43.17 -6.62 21.37
CA PHE A 2 41.81 -6.10 21.44
C PHE A 2 41.55 -5.23 20.18
N ALA A 3 40.42 -5.44 19.50
CA ALA A 3 40.00 -4.55 18.42
C ALA A 3 39.75 -3.15 19.01
N THR A 4 40.26 -2.11 18.36
CA THR A 4 39.92 -0.74 18.77
C THR A 4 38.49 -0.42 18.33
N LYS A 5 37.82 0.50 19.07
CA LYS A 5 36.48 0.98 18.68
C LYS A 5 36.45 1.39 17.21
N GLY A 6 37.45 2.14 16.74
CA GLY A 6 37.52 2.58 15.33
C GLY A 6 37.66 1.44 14.33
N TYR A 7 38.29 0.31 14.69
CA TYR A 7 38.30 -0.86 13.81
C TYR A 7 36.95 -1.54 13.75
N VAL A 8 36.25 -1.68 14.89
CA VAL A 8 34.89 -2.26 14.92
C VAL A 8 33.92 -1.39 14.15
N ASP A 9 34.00 -0.08 14.34
CA ASP A 9 33.15 0.88 13.62
C ASP A 9 33.42 0.86 12.10
N SER A 10 34.68 0.63 11.67
CA SER A 10 35.05 0.61 10.24
C SER A 10 34.65 -0.65 9.48
N VAL A 11 34.40 -1.75 10.17
CA VAL A 11 33.95 -3.02 9.54
C VAL A 11 32.43 -3.21 9.63
N SER A 12 31.72 -2.31 10.28
CA SER A 12 30.25 -2.29 10.26
C SER A 12 29.77 -1.68 8.94
N GLU A 13 29.75 -2.51 7.90
CA GLU A 13 29.16 -2.11 6.61
C GLU A 13 27.67 -2.50 6.61
N GLY A 14 26.78 -1.54 6.29
CA GLY A 14 25.35 -1.77 6.19
C GLY A 14 24.52 -0.79 7.03
N LEU A 15 23.45 -1.28 7.66
CA LEU A 15 22.61 -0.49 8.55
C LEU A 15 23.35 -0.14 9.84
N ASP A 16 23.40 1.16 10.15
CA ASP A 16 23.90 1.68 11.43
C ASP A 16 22.76 1.68 12.45
N VAL A 17 22.62 0.55 13.17
CA VAL A 17 21.51 0.33 14.10
C VAL A 17 21.69 1.20 15.35
N LYS A 18 20.70 2.09 15.58
CA LYS A 18 20.59 2.93 16.77
C LYS A 18 19.64 2.32 17.80
N GLY A 19 19.71 2.76 19.03
CA GLY A 19 18.70 2.38 20.03
C GLY A 19 17.30 2.72 19.57
N SER A 20 16.31 1.90 19.97
CA SER A 20 14.90 2.12 19.62
C SER A 20 14.36 3.45 20.14
N CYS A 21 13.29 3.92 19.54
CA CYS A 21 12.53 5.10 19.94
C CYS A 21 11.14 4.68 20.42
N VAL A 22 10.64 5.31 21.49
CA VAL A 22 9.28 5.02 21.98
C VAL A 22 8.22 5.53 21.00
N ALA A 23 8.47 6.66 20.32
CA ALA A 23 7.55 7.26 19.36
C ALA A 23 8.31 8.01 18.25
N ALA A 24 7.60 8.37 17.19
CA ALA A 24 8.12 9.23 16.12
C ALA A 24 7.14 10.38 15.79
N THR A 25 7.66 11.48 15.24
CA THR A 25 6.81 12.58 14.76
C THR A 25 5.93 12.12 13.59
N THR A 26 4.75 12.75 13.49
CA THR A 26 3.83 12.64 12.35
C THR A 26 3.71 13.97 11.58
N ALA A 27 4.31 15.04 12.13
CA ALA A 27 4.29 16.38 11.58
C ALA A 27 5.46 17.20 12.15
N ASN A 28 5.62 18.44 11.67
CA ASN A 28 6.56 19.40 12.24
C ASN A 28 6.16 19.77 13.67
N ILE A 29 7.13 19.78 14.59
CA ILE A 29 6.96 20.15 15.99
C ILE A 29 7.96 21.22 16.43
N THR A 30 7.65 21.91 17.54
CA THR A 30 8.64 22.73 18.24
C THR A 30 9.37 21.86 19.26
N ILE A 31 10.57 21.41 18.92
CA ILE A 31 11.32 20.42 19.71
C ILE A 31 11.43 20.79 21.18
N ALA A 32 11.74 22.06 21.47
CA ALA A 32 11.95 22.54 22.83
C ALA A 32 10.73 22.47 23.75
N THR A 33 9.51 22.41 23.17
CA THR A 33 8.26 22.44 23.93
C THR A 33 7.34 21.25 23.69
N ALA A 34 7.71 20.36 22.78
CA ALA A 34 6.90 19.18 22.43
C ALA A 34 7.58 17.86 22.80
N LEU A 35 8.78 17.92 23.37
CA LEU A 35 9.56 16.74 23.81
C LEU A 35 9.93 16.82 25.28
N ASN A 36 9.01 17.35 26.12
CA ASN A 36 9.19 17.34 27.57
C ASN A 36 8.42 16.18 28.20
N SER A 37 8.75 15.85 29.43
CA SER A 37 8.01 14.83 30.18
C SER A 37 6.55 15.23 30.37
N GLY A 38 5.65 14.33 30.00
CA GLY A 38 4.19 14.56 30.03
C GLY A 38 3.60 15.05 28.70
N ASP A 39 4.43 15.46 27.74
CA ASP A 39 3.96 15.77 26.37
C ASP A 39 3.47 14.51 25.66
N SER A 40 2.64 14.69 24.63
CA SER A 40 2.15 13.59 23.79
C SER A 40 2.74 13.66 22.39
N LEU A 41 3.30 12.55 21.92
CA LEU A 41 3.81 12.39 20.55
C LEU A 41 3.22 11.13 19.94
N ASP A 42 2.53 11.26 18.79
CA ASP A 42 1.86 10.13 18.11
C ASP A 42 0.96 9.29 19.04
N GLY A 43 0.28 9.94 20.01
CA GLY A 43 -0.59 9.28 21.00
C GLY A 43 0.15 8.68 22.20
N VAL A 44 1.48 8.76 22.26
CA VAL A 44 2.29 8.28 23.37
C VAL A 44 2.60 9.42 24.33
N THR A 45 2.38 9.23 25.63
CA THR A 45 2.81 10.18 26.67
C THR A 45 4.28 9.97 26.97
N LEU A 46 5.07 11.00 26.77
CA LEU A 46 6.53 10.97 26.91
C LEU A 46 6.99 11.05 28.38
N ALA A 47 8.07 10.35 28.69
CA ALA A 47 8.74 10.43 29.98
C ALA A 47 10.20 10.88 29.81
N ASN A 48 10.78 11.47 30.88
CA ASN A 48 12.21 11.84 30.85
C ASN A 48 13.09 10.63 30.51
N GLY A 49 14.00 10.82 29.57
CA GLY A 49 14.90 9.78 29.08
C GLY A 49 14.37 8.97 27.90
N ASP A 50 13.10 9.12 27.55
CA ASP A 50 12.54 8.49 26.35
C ASP A 50 13.28 8.97 25.09
N ARG A 51 13.48 8.05 24.16
CA ARG A 51 14.05 8.35 22.85
C ARG A 51 12.92 8.51 21.86
N VAL A 52 12.99 9.54 21.03
CA VAL A 52 11.99 9.81 19.99
C VAL A 52 12.66 10.11 18.66
N LEU A 53 12.06 9.64 17.57
CA LEU A 53 12.49 9.97 16.21
C LEU A 53 11.74 11.21 15.71
N VAL A 54 12.47 12.29 15.50
CA VAL A 54 11.97 13.49 14.81
C VAL A 54 12.33 13.39 13.34
N LYS A 55 11.32 13.26 12.44
CA LYS A 55 11.53 12.96 11.02
C LYS A 55 10.77 13.87 10.04
N ASP A 56 9.86 14.71 10.56
CA ASP A 56 8.94 15.49 9.71
C ASP A 56 9.12 17.01 9.90
N GLN A 57 10.31 17.46 10.26
CA GLN A 57 10.56 18.87 10.46
C GLN A 57 10.61 19.66 9.15
N SER A 58 9.98 20.83 9.12
CA SER A 58 10.08 21.78 7.99
C SER A 58 11.53 22.26 7.79
N THR A 59 12.28 22.35 8.88
CA THR A 59 13.74 22.56 8.86
C THR A 59 14.40 21.19 9.06
N ALA A 60 14.63 20.46 7.98
CA ALA A 60 15.04 19.05 8.03
C ALA A 60 16.45 18.80 8.65
N THR A 61 17.26 19.84 8.89
CA THR A 61 18.48 19.75 9.72
C THR A 61 18.15 19.43 11.18
N GLN A 62 16.91 19.64 11.61
CA GLN A 62 16.42 19.29 12.94
C GLN A 62 16.00 17.81 13.06
N ASN A 63 15.83 17.10 11.94
CA ASN A 63 15.51 15.68 11.98
C ASN A 63 16.61 14.85 12.66
N GLY A 64 16.24 13.73 13.27
CA GLY A 64 17.13 12.80 13.98
C GLY A 64 16.50 12.30 15.26
N ILE A 65 17.30 11.63 16.08
CA ILE A 65 16.86 11.04 17.37
C ILE A 65 17.13 12.02 18.50
N TYR A 66 16.12 12.20 19.36
CA TYR A 66 16.20 13.05 20.55
C TYR A 66 15.88 12.25 21.81
N VAL A 67 16.40 12.73 22.93
CA VAL A 67 16.07 12.28 24.28
C VAL A 67 15.17 13.32 24.93
N VAL A 68 14.03 12.87 25.44
CA VAL A 68 13.01 13.65 26.14
C VAL A 68 13.53 14.18 27.46
N GLY A 69 13.24 15.45 27.76
CA GLY A 69 13.64 16.09 29.01
C GLY A 69 13.26 17.57 29.01
N ASP A 70 13.47 18.26 30.13
CA ASP A 70 13.23 19.71 30.28
C ASP A 70 14.00 20.55 29.23
N THR A 71 15.08 19.99 28.71
CA THR A 71 15.85 20.51 27.59
C THR A 71 16.14 19.31 26.66
N PRO A 72 15.26 19.03 25.69
CA PRO A 72 15.45 17.93 24.77
C PRO A 72 16.78 18.03 24.03
N ALA A 73 17.53 16.94 23.99
CA ALA A 73 18.86 16.89 23.38
C ALA A 73 18.94 15.78 22.31
N ARG A 74 19.90 15.90 21.40
CA ARG A 74 20.24 14.80 20.47
C ARG A 74 20.65 13.56 21.25
N ALA A 75 20.24 12.38 20.80
CA ALA A 75 20.71 11.13 21.36
C ALA A 75 22.23 10.95 21.11
N ASP A 76 22.94 10.38 22.08
CA ASP A 76 24.41 10.23 22.02
C ASP A 76 24.87 9.38 20.82
N ASP A 77 24.07 8.38 20.43
CA ASP A 77 24.36 7.49 19.29
C ASP A 77 24.04 8.12 17.94
N LEU A 78 23.40 9.31 17.91
CA LEU A 78 23.16 10.12 16.72
C LEU A 78 23.33 11.62 17.06
N ALA A 79 24.46 11.96 17.68
CA ALA A 79 24.79 13.30 18.14
C ALA A 79 25.03 14.27 16.99
N THR A 80 24.96 15.58 17.27
CA THR A 80 25.33 16.64 16.32
C THR A 80 26.74 16.42 15.77
N GLY A 81 26.89 16.50 14.46
CA GLY A 81 28.16 16.25 13.76
C GLY A 81 28.39 14.80 13.35
N ALA A 82 27.60 13.84 13.84
CA ALA A 82 27.67 12.45 13.37
C ALA A 82 27.11 12.33 11.92
N ASP A 83 27.62 11.35 11.16
CA ASP A 83 27.02 10.98 9.87
C ASP A 83 25.84 10.04 10.12
N ALA A 84 24.65 10.45 9.71
CA ALA A 84 23.41 9.70 9.87
C ALA A 84 23.11 8.77 8.69
N ALA A 85 23.97 8.68 7.68
CA ALA A 85 23.71 7.84 6.51
C ALA A 85 23.55 6.37 6.91
N GLY A 86 22.38 5.77 6.59
CA GLY A 86 22.07 4.39 6.96
C GLY A 86 21.72 4.18 8.44
N ALA A 87 21.63 5.26 9.26
CA ALA A 87 21.16 5.16 10.63
C ALA A 87 19.76 4.57 10.66
N PHE A 88 19.59 3.45 11.35
CA PHE A 88 18.33 2.71 11.49
C PHE A 88 17.86 2.75 12.94
N THR A 89 16.58 3.03 13.16
CA THR A 89 15.94 2.91 14.47
C THR A 89 14.55 2.27 14.33
N PHE A 90 14.16 1.53 15.38
CA PHE A 90 12.82 0.96 15.48
C PHE A 90 11.97 1.83 16.40
N VAL A 91 10.72 2.08 16.01
CA VAL A 91 9.73 2.82 16.80
C VAL A 91 8.79 1.82 17.45
N GLU A 92 8.73 1.83 18.78
CA GLU A 92 8.05 0.79 19.57
C GLU A 92 6.56 1.06 19.75
N GLN A 93 6.15 2.34 19.79
CA GLN A 93 4.79 2.75 20.13
C GLN A 93 4.31 3.89 19.22
N GLY A 94 3.01 4.16 19.25
CA GLY A 94 2.38 5.25 18.50
C GLY A 94 1.08 4.82 17.84
N SER A 95 0.25 5.78 17.51
CA SER A 95 -0.99 5.52 16.74
C SER A 95 -0.72 5.32 15.26
N THR A 96 0.36 5.93 14.74
CA THR A 96 0.73 5.92 13.32
C THR A 96 2.04 5.17 13.07
N ASN A 97 3.04 5.34 13.94
CA ASN A 97 4.40 4.86 13.71
C ASN A 97 4.78 3.64 14.57
N ALA A 98 3.86 3.03 15.33
CA ALA A 98 4.16 1.83 16.11
C ALA A 98 4.67 0.68 15.25
N ASP A 99 5.64 -0.08 15.78
CA ASP A 99 6.20 -1.28 15.16
C ASP A 99 6.84 -1.04 13.78
N ILE A 100 7.33 0.18 13.53
CA ILE A 100 7.95 0.59 12.27
C ILE A 100 9.45 0.82 12.44
N GLY A 101 10.24 0.22 11.54
CA GLY A 101 11.66 0.54 11.38
C GLY A 101 11.86 1.71 10.41
N PHE A 102 12.63 2.69 10.82
CA PHE A 102 13.01 3.83 9.97
C PHE A 102 14.51 3.84 9.69
N VAL A 103 14.88 4.20 8.47
CA VAL A 103 16.26 4.37 8.03
C VAL A 103 16.48 5.78 7.50
N CYS A 104 17.61 6.38 7.84
CA CYS A 104 18.05 7.62 7.23
C CYS A 104 18.50 7.35 5.78
N THR A 105 17.81 7.95 4.81
CA THR A 105 18.07 7.80 3.37
C THR A 105 18.96 8.91 2.80
N SER A 106 19.38 9.86 3.62
CA SER A 106 20.37 10.86 3.22
C SER A 106 21.73 10.21 2.95
N ASN A 107 22.40 10.65 1.88
CA ASN A 107 23.64 10.02 1.39
C ASN A 107 24.83 10.25 2.34
N LYS A 108 25.70 9.26 2.45
CA LYS A 108 26.97 9.36 3.18
C LYS A 108 27.76 10.60 2.73
N GLY A 109 28.30 11.37 3.71
CA GLY A 109 28.98 12.63 3.48
C GLY A 109 28.06 13.84 3.30
N SER A 110 26.74 13.62 3.16
CA SER A 110 25.71 14.66 3.11
C SER A 110 24.60 14.41 4.13
N ALA A 111 24.89 13.66 5.19
CA ALA A 111 23.96 13.29 6.24
C ALA A 111 24.44 13.71 7.64
N VAL A 112 25.20 14.81 7.73
CA VAL A 112 25.75 15.30 9.01
C VAL A 112 24.62 15.90 9.85
N VAL A 113 24.39 15.29 11.02
CA VAL A 113 23.36 15.68 12.00
C VAL A 113 23.52 17.14 12.42
N GLY A 114 22.45 17.92 12.34
CA GLY A 114 22.43 19.34 12.69
C GLY A 114 23.01 20.28 11.63
N THR A 115 23.59 19.72 10.56
CA THR A 115 24.17 20.51 9.43
C THR A 115 23.42 20.27 8.14
N ASN A 116 23.20 19.00 7.78
CA ASN A 116 22.51 18.65 6.55
C ASN A 116 21.04 18.33 6.81
N ASN A 117 20.23 18.43 5.77
CA ASN A 117 18.85 17.96 5.78
C ASN A 117 18.83 16.44 5.86
N LEU A 118 18.23 15.90 6.88
CA LEU A 118 18.07 14.46 7.06
C LEU A 118 16.67 14.02 6.62
N ALA A 119 16.62 12.95 5.83
CA ALA A 119 15.38 12.29 5.42
C ALA A 119 15.34 10.88 6.03
N PHE A 120 14.22 10.53 6.65
CA PHE A 120 13.97 9.18 7.16
C PHE A 120 12.82 8.56 6.38
N SER A 121 12.99 7.31 5.98
CA SER A 121 11.96 6.52 5.31
C SER A 121 11.72 5.22 6.05
N THR A 122 10.54 4.66 5.92
CA THR A 122 10.22 3.34 6.47
C THR A 122 11.08 2.28 5.82
N PHE A 123 11.75 1.47 6.64
CA PHE A 123 12.53 0.32 6.20
C PHE A 123 11.72 -0.97 6.27
N SER A 124 10.97 -1.15 7.34
CA SER A 124 10.03 -2.27 7.50
C SER A 124 8.75 -1.78 8.16
N SER A 125 7.64 -2.09 7.56
CA SER A 125 6.31 -1.84 8.13
C SER A 125 5.35 -2.87 7.57
N SER A 126 4.55 -3.43 8.43
CA SER A 126 3.43 -4.30 8.03
C SER A 126 2.30 -3.52 7.31
N GLY A 127 2.38 -2.17 7.30
CA GLY A 127 1.33 -1.29 6.82
C GLY A 127 1.58 -0.57 5.49
N ASN A 128 2.76 -0.72 4.88
CA ASN A 128 3.17 0.12 3.74
C ASN A 128 2.49 -0.15 2.39
N VAL A 129 1.69 -1.20 2.30
CA VAL A 129 0.90 -1.46 1.09
C VAL A 129 -0.49 -0.86 1.28
N THR A 130 -0.87 0.07 0.41
CA THR A 130 -2.25 0.60 0.35
C THR A 130 -3.00 -0.08 -0.77
N ALA A 131 -4.26 -0.45 -0.51
CA ALA A 131 -5.14 -0.93 -1.57
C ALA A 131 -5.53 0.25 -2.47
N GLY A 132 -5.39 0.09 -3.79
CA GLY A 132 -5.96 0.96 -4.79
C GLY A 132 -7.38 0.53 -5.15
N ASP A 133 -8.01 1.24 -6.11
CA ASP A 133 -9.34 0.90 -6.60
C ASP A 133 -9.41 -0.56 -7.07
N GLY A 134 -10.45 -1.29 -6.66
CA GLY A 134 -10.65 -2.70 -6.99
C GLY A 134 -9.89 -3.68 -6.08
N LEU A 135 -9.23 -3.18 -5.04
CA LEU A 135 -8.58 -4.00 -4.02
C LEU A 135 -9.05 -3.58 -2.63
N ASP A 136 -9.24 -4.57 -1.76
CA ASP A 136 -9.42 -4.40 -0.32
C ASP A 136 -8.18 -4.79 0.44
N LYS A 137 -7.91 -4.10 1.57
CA LYS A 137 -6.83 -4.45 2.49
C LYS A 137 -7.36 -4.70 3.90
N SER A 138 -7.03 -5.86 4.46
CA SER A 138 -7.29 -6.20 5.85
C SER A 138 -6.00 -6.68 6.52
N GLY A 139 -5.42 -5.86 7.39
CA GLY A 139 -4.10 -6.16 7.97
C GLY A 139 -3.01 -6.27 6.89
N ASN A 140 -2.39 -7.44 6.74
CA ASN A 140 -1.38 -7.73 5.72
C ASN A 140 -1.93 -8.44 4.48
N GLU A 141 -3.23 -8.70 4.44
CA GLU A 141 -3.91 -9.33 3.32
C GLU A 141 -4.45 -8.30 2.35
N LEU A 142 -4.16 -8.51 1.05
CA LEU A 142 -4.77 -7.80 -0.07
C LEU A 142 -5.71 -8.75 -0.77
N SER A 143 -6.95 -8.35 -0.96
CA SER A 143 -7.98 -9.10 -1.68
C SER A 143 -8.59 -8.26 -2.79
N LEU A 144 -9.25 -8.93 -3.74
CA LEU A 144 -10.02 -8.24 -4.76
C LEU A 144 -11.32 -7.70 -4.15
N ASP A 145 -11.62 -6.43 -4.37
CA ASP A 145 -12.93 -5.83 -4.08
C ASP A 145 -13.90 -6.19 -5.20
N LEU A 146 -14.60 -7.31 -5.02
CA LEU A 146 -15.53 -7.83 -6.02
C LEU A 146 -16.90 -7.18 -5.87
N LYS A 147 -17.31 -6.42 -6.89
CA LYS A 147 -18.69 -5.92 -6.96
C LYS A 147 -19.67 -7.09 -6.95
N ALA A 148 -20.64 -7.06 -6.04
CA ALA A 148 -21.72 -8.07 -5.98
C ALA A 148 -22.40 -8.23 -7.35
N ASN A 149 -22.48 -9.46 -7.83
CA ASN A 149 -23.01 -9.82 -9.17
C ASN A 149 -22.30 -9.11 -10.34
N GLY A 150 -21.05 -8.68 -10.16
CA GLY A 150 -20.27 -7.95 -11.16
C GLY A 150 -19.63 -8.81 -12.25
N GLY A 151 -19.83 -10.12 -12.21
CA GLY A 151 -19.31 -11.06 -13.20
C GLY A 151 -17.93 -11.62 -12.89
N LEU A 152 -17.31 -11.20 -11.80
CA LEU A 152 -16.10 -11.85 -11.26
C LEU A 152 -16.44 -12.54 -9.95
N VAL A 153 -15.88 -13.73 -9.75
CA VAL A 153 -16.06 -14.55 -8.55
C VAL A 153 -14.73 -15.21 -8.16
N ILE A 154 -14.52 -15.44 -6.89
CA ILE A 154 -13.43 -16.30 -6.40
C ILE A 154 -14.00 -17.72 -6.25
N GLU A 155 -13.52 -18.65 -7.05
CA GLU A 155 -13.83 -20.07 -6.94
C GLU A 155 -12.63 -20.79 -6.35
N SER A 156 -12.79 -21.28 -5.11
CA SER A 156 -11.70 -21.87 -4.31
C SER A 156 -10.57 -20.86 -4.06
N THR A 157 -9.60 -20.75 -4.93
CA THR A 157 -8.42 -19.86 -4.84
C THR A 157 -8.17 -19.09 -6.13
N GLU A 158 -9.05 -19.21 -7.12
CA GLU A 158 -8.86 -18.64 -8.46
C GLU A 158 -9.96 -17.62 -8.78
N VAL A 159 -9.60 -16.59 -9.55
CA VAL A 159 -10.57 -15.63 -10.08
C VAL A 159 -11.22 -16.23 -11.31
N ALA A 160 -12.53 -16.36 -11.28
CA ALA A 160 -13.35 -16.87 -12.36
C ALA A 160 -14.33 -15.81 -12.87
N VAL A 161 -14.90 -16.04 -14.06
CA VAL A 161 -15.95 -15.20 -14.63
C VAL A 161 -17.32 -15.89 -14.47
N ASP A 162 -18.22 -15.25 -13.74
CA ASP A 162 -19.61 -15.68 -13.62
C ASP A 162 -20.49 -14.95 -14.66
N LEU A 163 -20.77 -15.61 -15.75
CA LEU A 163 -21.63 -15.07 -16.82
C LEU A 163 -23.12 -15.03 -16.43
N ALA A 164 -23.51 -15.69 -15.34
CA ALA A 164 -24.87 -15.63 -14.81
C ALA A 164 -25.10 -14.42 -13.89
N ALA A 165 -24.04 -13.67 -13.54
CA ALA A 165 -24.14 -12.52 -12.67
C ALA A 165 -25.05 -11.43 -13.24
N SER A 166 -26.04 -10.99 -12.44
CA SER A 166 -27.10 -10.07 -12.88
C SER A 166 -26.62 -8.64 -13.20
N SER A 167 -25.41 -8.28 -12.72
CA SER A 167 -24.81 -6.95 -12.98
C SER A 167 -23.91 -6.90 -14.22
N ILE A 168 -23.72 -8.02 -14.93
CA ILE A 168 -23.12 -8.00 -16.27
C ILE A 168 -24.15 -7.43 -17.22
N THR A 169 -23.93 -6.22 -17.72
CA THR A 169 -24.83 -5.51 -18.61
C THR A 169 -24.11 -5.14 -19.90
N GLY A 170 -24.89 -5.06 -21.00
CA GLY A 170 -24.37 -4.73 -22.31
C GLY A 170 -24.55 -5.86 -23.31
N THR A 171 -24.05 -5.66 -24.51
CA THR A 171 -24.10 -6.65 -25.61
C THR A 171 -22.68 -7.02 -26.00
N LEU A 172 -22.39 -8.31 -26.04
CA LEU A 172 -21.13 -8.80 -26.62
C LEU A 172 -21.24 -8.69 -28.15
N ALA A 173 -20.33 -7.99 -28.80
CA ALA A 173 -20.33 -7.80 -30.25
C ALA A 173 -20.16 -9.14 -30.98
N ILE A 174 -20.58 -9.20 -32.24
CA ILE A 174 -20.48 -10.42 -33.07
C ILE A 174 -18.98 -10.83 -33.23
N GLY A 175 -18.08 -9.84 -33.39
CA GLY A 175 -16.63 -10.08 -33.50
C GLY A 175 -16.01 -10.68 -32.26
N ASP A 176 -16.62 -10.53 -31.08
CA ASP A 176 -16.18 -11.06 -29.79
C ASP A 176 -16.95 -12.35 -29.41
N GLY A 177 -17.67 -12.96 -30.37
CA GLY A 177 -18.43 -14.20 -30.18
C GLY A 177 -19.86 -14.01 -29.63
N GLY A 178 -20.33 -12.77 -29.49
CA GLY A 178 -21.68 -12.45 -29.08
C GLY A 178 -22.67 -12.34 -30.26
N THR A 179 -23.92 -12.00 -29.95
CA THR A 179 -24.92 -11.71 -30.97
C THR A 179 -25.07 -10.22 -31.29
N GLY A 180 -24.42 -9.34 -30.54
CA GLY A 180 -24.53 -7.89 -30.62
C GLY A 180 -25.94 -7.36 -30.28
N ALA A 181 -26.76 -8.15 -29.59
CA ALA A 181 -28.17 -7.85 -29.39
C ALA A 181 -28.67 -8.17 -27.99
N THR A 182 -29.66 -7.40 -27.52
CA THR A 182 -30.29 -7.54 -26.18
C THR A 182 -31.63 -8.31 -26.25
N SER A 183 -32.08 -8.70 -27.42
CA SER A 183 -33.31 -9.49 -27.60
C SER A 183 -33.14 -10.63 -28.61
N ALA A 184 -33.90 -11.68 -28.46
CA ALA A 184 -33.89 -12.82 -29.38
C ALA A 184 -34.24 -12.43 -30.83
N SER A 185 -35.11 -11.43 -31.04
CA SER A 185 -35.44 -10.92 -32.35
C SER A 185 -34.27 -10.18 -32.99
N ALA A 186 -33.66 -9.26 -32.25
CA ALA A 186 -32.48 -8.52 -32.72
C ALA A 186 -31.29 -9.46 -32.96
N ALA A 187 -31.08 -10.48 -32.10
CA ALA A 187 -30.06 -11.49 -32.31
C ALA A 187 -30.26 -12.28 -33.61
N ARG A 188 -31.47 -12.72 -33.89
CA ARG A 188 -31.77 -13.40 -35.17
C ARG A 188 -31.45 -12.52 -36.37
N THR A 189 -31.82 -11.23 -36.30
CA THR A 189 -31.51 -10.27 -37.36
C THR A 189 -30.02 -10.10 -37.56
N ALA A 190 -29.26 -9.93 -36.46
CA ALA A 190 -27.80 -9.76 -36.47
C ALA A 190 -27.07 -11.00 -37.04
N LEU A 191 -27.59 -12.20 -36.77
CA LEU A 191 -27.08 -13.47 -37.32
C LEU A 191 -27.58 -13.80 -38.71
N GLY A 192 -28.40 -12.93 -39.35
CA GLY A 192 -28.98 -13.21 -40.67
C GLY A 192 -30.05 -14.31 -40.65
N LEU A 193 -30.74 -14.49 -39.52
CA LEU A 193 -31.77 -15.52 -39.32
C LEU A 193 -33.17 -14.92 -39.18
N ALA A 194 -33.43 -13.79 -39.86
CA ALA A 194 -34.75 -13.16 -39.83
C ALA A 194 -35.79 -14.04 -40.51
N ILE A 195 -36.81 -14.48 -39.76
CA ILE A 195 -37.86 -15.35 -40.24
C ILE A 195 -38.69 -14.63 -41.33
N GLY A 196 -38.93 -15.28 -42.45
CA GLY A 196 -39.60 -14.73 -43.59
C GLY A 196 -38.71 -13.90 -44.53
N THR A 197 -37.45 -13.67 -44.19
CA THR A 197 -36.46 -12.97 -45.01
C THR A 197 -35.22 -13.85 -45.30
N ASN A 198 -34.54 -14.29 -44.26
CA ASN A 198 -33.34 -15.12 -44.38
C ASN A 198 -33.66 -16.60 -44.14
N VAL A 199 -34.64 -16.90 -43.33
CA VAL A 199 -35.13 -18.23 -43.01
C VAL A 199 -36.65 -18.29 -43.27
N GLN A 200 -37.11 -19.41 -43.76
CA GLN A 200 -38.54 -19.60 -44.01
C GLN A 200 -39.30 -19.60 -42.68
N ALA A 201 -40.45 -18.93 -42.65
CA ALA A 201 -41.41 -19.08 -41.57
C ALA A 201 -41.90 -20.53 -41.46
N TYR A 202 -42.22 -20.99 -40.27
CA TYR A 202 -42.87 -22.28 -40.08
C TYR A 202 -44.22 -22.27 -40.86
N ASP A 203 -44.40 -23.24 -41.73
CA ASP A 203 -45.61 -23.45 -42.51
C ASP A 203 -46.08 -24.87 -42.19
N ALA A 204 -47.32 -24.97 -41.71
CA ALA A 204 -47.95 -26.25 -41.38
C ALA A 204 -48.13 -27.14 -42.60
N ASP A 205 -48.37 -26.55 -43.78
CA ASP A 205 -48.54 -27.30 -45.02
C ASP A 205 -47.24 -27.89 -45.51
N LEU A 206 -46.11 -27.18 -45.31
CA LEU A 206 -44.76 -27.70 -45.59
C LEU A 206 -44.34 -28.83 -44.62
N ALA A 207 -44.77 -28.76 -43.37
CA ALA A 207 -44.57 -29.84 -42.41
C ALA A 207 -45.36 -31.12 -42.80
N ASN A 208 -46.52 -30.95 -43.37
CA ASN A 208 -47.35 -32.07 -43.86
C ASN A 208 -46.77 -32.73 -45.13
N LEU A 209 -46.02 -31.98 -45.97
CA LEU A 209 -45.35 -32.50 -47.16
C LEU A 209 -44.24 -33.50 -46.84
N SER A 210 -43.65 -33.45 -45.61
CA SER A 210 -42.66 -34.44 -45.18
C SER A 210 -43.24 -35.87 -45.04
N GLY A 211 -44.56 -36.00 -44.95
CA GLY A 211 -45.29 -37.28 -44.96
C GLY A 211 -45.66 -37.83 -46.35
N CYS A 212 -45.39 -37.08 -47.41
CA CYS A 212 -45.75 -37.49 -48.82
C CYS A 212 -44.57 -38.15 -49.54
N GLN A 213 -43.54 -38.62 -48.89
CA GLN A 213 -42.49 -39.47 -49.48
C GLN A 213 -42.89 -40.94 -49.33
N SER A 214 -43.63 -41.45 -50.18
CA SER A 214 -43.83 -42.87 -50.40
C SER A 214 -43.83 -43.17 -51.89
#